data_4e63cdc5b3663f36da0f7e63e0a9243f
#
_entry.id   4e63cdc5b3663f36da0f7e63e0a9243f
#
_cell.length_a   1.000
_cell.length_b   1.000
_cell.length_c   1.000
_cell.angle_alpha   90.00
_cell.angle_beta   90.00
_cell.angle_gamma   90.00
#
_symmetry.space_group_name_H-M   'P 1'
#
loop_
_entity.id
_entity.type
_entity.pdbx_description
1 polymer ?
#
loop_
_entity_poly.entity_id
_entity_poly.type
_entity_poly.pdbx_seq_one_letter_code
_entity_poly.pdbx_strand_id
1 'polypeptide(L)'
;IEGFLIELEDRLVDFEDVEFKGIRKSASEIMEFFYEKYTGTPLLDRMGAVMDYFIDEVETLRGRSLNDEEQEIICRKFMNMYVTRDICQIYNWFLEDYGFPALPDMPPERRVLEYEDVYPILYLKYSLTAAGQRKNIRHLVIDEMQDYSYLQYVLLAKMFSCNMTILGDKAQTIAGKQQDVLTFLPKIFGKKVKRI
;
A
#
# COMPACT_ATOMS: atom_id res chain seq x y z
N ILE A 1 6.66 1.52 11.13
CA ILE A 1 5.69 1.56 10.04
C ILE A 1 4.69 0.39 10.15
N GLU A 2 5.12 -0.87 10.43
CA GLU A 2 4.18 -2.01 10.54
C GLU A 2 3.11 -1.80 11.62
N GLY A 3 3.48 -1.32 12.83
CA GLY A 3 2.50 -0.99 13.87
C GLY A 3 1.52 0.11 13.44
N PHE A 4 2.02 1.14 12.76
CA PHE A 4 1.20 2.20 12.20
C PHE A 4 0.16 1.69 11.19
N LEU A 5 0.52 0.70 10.35
CA LEU A 5 -0.41 0.14 9.37
C LEU A 5 -1.60 -0.57 10.01
N ILE A 6 -1.43 -1.14 11.20
CA ILE A 6 -2.52 -1.77 11.96
C ILE A 6 -3.47 -0.68 12.48
N GLU A 7 -2.94 0.39 13.08
CA GLU A 7 -3.73 1.49 13.61
C GLU A 7 -4.40 2.33 12.50
N LEU A 8 -3.81 2.35 11.31
CA LEU A 8 -4.35 3.07 10.16
C LEU A 8 -5.71 2.50 9.71
N GLU A 9 -5.92 1.19 9.81
CA GLU A 9 -7.18 0.57 9.40
C GLU A 9 -8.38 1.19 10.10
N ASP A 10 -8.25 1.54 11.39
CA ASP A 10 -9.36 2.06 12.20
C ASP A 10 -9.69 3.53 11.92
N ARG A 11 -8.77 4.31 11.35
CA ARG A 11 -8.94 5.76 11.13
C ARG A 11 -9.01 6.19 9.67
N LEU A 12 -8.87 5.25 8.74
CA LEU A 12 -8.77 5.58 7.32
C LEU A 12 -10.13 5.69 6.63
N VAL A 13 -11.18 5.08 7.19
CA VAL A 13 -12.48 4.96 6.53
C VAL A 13 -13.61 5.36 7.48
N ASP A 14 -14.42 6.30 7.05
CA ASP A 14 -15.69 6.68 7.69
C ASP A 14 -16.84 5.98 6.95
N PHE A 15 -17.31 4.86 7.50
CA PHE A 15 -18.36 4.06 6.87
C PHE A 15 -19.72 4.74 6.94
N GLU A 16 -20.38 4.84 5.79
CA GLU A 16 -21.71 5.41 5.64
C GLU A 16 -22.66 4.46 4.89
N ASP A 17 -23.95 4.62 5.12
CA ASP A 17 -24.96 3.91 4.33
C ASP A 17 -24.93 4.35 2.86
N VAL A 18 -24.99 3.40 1.96
CA VAL A 18 -25.13 3.68 0.53
C VAL A 18 -26.49 3.25 0.05
N GLU A 19 -27.20 4.16 -0.59
CA GLU A 19 -28.44 3.89 -1.30
C GLU A 19 -28.33 4.32 -2.76
N PHE A 20 -28.78 3.44 -3.65
CA PHE A 20 -28.87 3.73 -5.06
C PHE A 20 -30.15 3.11 -5.64
N LYS A 21 -31.08 3.97 -6.09
CA LYS A 21 -32.36 3.59 -6.72
C LYS A 21 -33.18 2.57 -5.91
N GLY A 22 -33.27 2.77 -4.60
CA GLY A 22 -34.03 1.93 -3.67
C GLY A 22 -33.31 0.68 -3.19
N ILE A 23 -32.09 0.43 -3.64
CA ILE A 23 -31.23 -0.63 -3.13
C ILE A 23 -30.27 0.01 -2.13
N ARG A 24 -30.27 -0.49 -0.88
CA ARG A 24 -29.48 0.05 0.22
C ARG A 24 -28.51 -0.99 0.74
N LYS A 25 -27.32 -0.52 1.10
CA LYS A 25 -26.34 -1.24 1.89
C LYS A 25 -25.97 -0.40 3.10
N SER A 26 -26.09 -0.96 4.28
CA SER A 26 -25.78 -0.25 5.52
C SER A 26 -24.28 -0.10 5.72
N ALA A 27 -23.88 0.90 6.50
CA ALA A 27 -22.49 1.10 6.91
C ALA A 27 -21.90 -0.16 7.56
N SER A 28 -22.68 -0.88 8.36
CA SER A 28 -22.26 -2.12 9.01
C SER A 28 -21.96 -3.25 8.01
N GLU A 29 -22.78 -3.41 6.96
CA GLU A 29 -22.54 -4.41 5.90
C GLU A 29 -21.32 -4.04 5.05
N ILE A 30 -21.13 -2.76 4.77
CA ILE A 30 -19.96 -2.26 4.03
C ILE A 30 -18.69 -2.52 4.85
N MET A 31 -18.72 -2.23 6.15
CA MET A 31 -17.64 -2.48 7.09
C MET A 31 -17.30 -3.97 7.20
N GLU A 32 -18.29 -4.85 7.31
CA GLU A 32 -18.11 -6.30 7.32
C GLU A 32 -17.41 -6.78 6.03
N PHE A 33 -17.87 -6.33 4.86
CA PHE A 33 -17.23 -6.69 3.60
C PHE A 33 -15.81 -6.19 3.51
N PHE A 34 -15.56 -4.96 3.95
CA PHE A 34 -14.25 -4.32 3.94
C PHE A 34 -13.24 -5.07 4.83
N TYR A 35 -13.63 -5.43 6.06
CA TYR A 35 -12.73 -6.06 7.02
C TYR A 35 -12.71 -7.59 6.98
N GLU A 36 -13.77 -8.24 6.57
CA GLU A 36 -13.85 -9.70 6.60
C GLU A 36 -13.72 -10.34 5.22
N LYS A 37 -14.51 -9.88 4.25
CA LYS A 37 -14.56 -10.49 2.93
C LYS A 37 -13.34 -10.14 2.07
N TYR A 38 -12.86 -8.92 2.15
CA TYR A 38 -11.79 -8.40 1.28
C TYR A 38 -10.46 -8.15 2.01
N THR A 39 -10.19 -8.82 3.13
CA THR A 39 -8.92 -8.73 3.87
C THR A 39 -7.69 -9.01 3.03
N GLY A 40 -7.78 -9.86 2.00
CA GLY A 40 -6.69 -10.15 1.08
C GLY A 40 -6.39 -9.05 0.06
N THR A 41 -7.26 -8.03 -0.04
CA THR A 41 -7.07 -6.86 -0.90
C THR A 41 -6.35 -5.76 -0.13
N PRO A 42 -5.37 -5.06 -0.74
CA PRO A 42 -4.72 -3.93 -0.10
C PRO A 42 -5.72 -2.85 0.35
N LEU A 43 -5.43 -2.22 1.48
CA LEU A 43 -6.38 -1.38 2.22
C LEU A 43 -7.03 -0.27 1.36
N LEU A 44 -6.27 0.42 0.51
CA LEU A 44 -6.79 1.49 -0.35
C LEU A 44 -7.55 0.98 -1.59
N ASP A 45 -7.53 -0.32 -1.85
CA ASP A 45 -8.25 -0.94 -2.97
C ASP A 45 -9.49 -1.72 -2.49
N ARG A 46 -9.62 -1.97 -1.17
CA ARG A 46 -10.75 -2.77 -0.61
C ARG A 46 -12.11 -2.17 -0.91
N MET A 47 -12.24 -0.85 -0.78
CA MET A 47 -13.53 -0.18 -1.04
C MET A 47 -13.96 -0.33 -2.50
N GLY A 48 -13.00 -0.39 -3.44
CA GLY A 48 -13.29 -0.71 -4.84
C GLY A 48 -13.93 -2.08 -4.98
N ALA A 49 -13.41 -3.09 -4.30
CA ALA A 49 -13.98 -4.44 -4.34
C ALA A 49 -15.37 -4.52 -3.67
N VAL A 50 -15.61 -3.75 -2.60
CA VAL A 50 -16.95 -3.64 -1.97
C VAL A 50 -17.93 -2.95 -2.91
N MET A 51 -17.48 -1.88 -3.56
CA MET A 51 -18.27 -1.14 -4.57
C MET A 51 -18.65 -2.02 -5.76
N ASP A 52 -17.69 -2.77 -6.31
CA ASP A 52 -17.95 -3.68 -7.44
C ASP A 52 -19.00 -4.73 -7.07
N TYR A 53 -18.92 -5.29 -5.85
CA TYR A 53 -19.95 -6.20 -5.36
C TYR A 53 -21.34 -5.53 -5.26
N PHE A 54 -21.40 -4.28 -4.80
CA PHE A 54 -22.67 -3.53 -4.74
C PHE A 54 -23.22 -3.22 -6.13
N ILE A 55 -22.35 -2.91 -7.10
CA ILE A 55 -22.75 -2.71 -8.51
C ILE A 55 -23.37 -3.98 -9.06
N ASP A 56 -22.71 -5.13 -8.89
CA ASP A 56 -23.22 -6.45 -9.32
C ASP A 56 -24.59 -6.76 -8.70
N GLU A 57 -24.78 -6.45 -7.42
CA GLU A 57 -26.05 -6.62 -6.73
C GLU A 57 -27.15 -5.73 -7.34
N VAL A 58 -26.85 -4.46 -7.58
CA VAL A 58 -27.79 -3.50 -8.20
C VAL A 58 -28.16 -3.94 -9.62
N GLU A 59 -27.20 -4.36 -10.43
CA GLU A 59 -27.43 -4.83 -11.80
C GLU A 59 -28.30 -6.10 -11.81
N THR A 60 -28.03 -7.05 -10.90
CA THR A 60 -28.80 -8.28 -10.76
C THR A 60 -30.25 -7.99 -10.38
N LEU A 61 -30.50 -7.16 -9.37
CA LEU A 61 -31.84 -6.84 -8.91
C LEU A 61 -32.66 -6.02 -9.93
N ARG A 62 -31.97 -5.26 -10.78
CA ARG A 62 -32.60 -4.43 -11.84
C ARG A 62 -32.71 -5.14 -13.19
N GLY A 63 -32.04 -6.26 -13.37
CA GLY A 63 -32.03 -7.02 -14.61
C GLY A 63 -31.37 -6.29 -15.79
N ARG A 64 -30.51 -5.28 -15.50
CA ARG A 64 -29.76 -4.55 -16.52
C ARG A 64 -28.43 -4.01 -15.98
N SER A 65 -27.45 -3.84 -16.84
CA SER A 65 -26.21 -3.17 -16.49
C SER A 65 -26.39 -1.67 -16.27
N LEU A 66 -25.56 -1.14 -15.39
CA LEU A 66 -25.47 0.29 -15.13
C LEU A 66 -24.68 0.99 -16.24
N ASN A 67 -25.08 2.20 -16.58
CA ASN A 67 -24.29 3.05 -17.47
C ASN A 67 -23.17 3.76 -16.69
N ASP A 68 -22.24 4.41 -17.42
CA ASP A 68 -21.06 5.05 -16.84
C ASP A 68 -21.42 6.12 -15.80
N GLU A 69 -22.49 6.92 -16.04
CA GLU A 69 -22.94 7.93 -15.08
C GLU A 69 -23.48 7.32 -13.78
N GLU A 70 -24.23 6.22 -13.88
CA GLU A 70 -24.74 5.49 -12.72
C GLU A 70 -23.61 4.86 -11.90
N GLN A 71 -22.61 4.28 -12.57
CA GLN A 71 -21.42 3.72 -11.93
C GLN A 71 -20.59 4.83 -11.26
N GLU A 72 -20.43 5.99 -11.89
CA GLU A 72 -19.69 7.12 -11.32
C GLU A 72 -20.36 7.64 -10.02
N ILE A 73 -21.70 7.69 -9.99
CA ILE A 73 -22.45 8.11 -8.79
C ILE A 73 -22.15 7.14 -7.64
N ILE A 74 -22.20 5.83 -7.90
CA ILE A 74 -21.90 4.81 -6.89
C ILE A 74 -20.44 4.93 -6.47
N CYS A 75 -19.51 5.00 -7.42
CA CYS A 75 -18.09 5.13 -7.17
C CYS A 75 -17.78 6.30 -6.22
N ARG A 76 -18.37 7.46 -6.50
CA ARG A 76 -18.18 8.64 -5.65
C ARG A 76 -18.64 8.42 -4.21
N LYS A 77 -19.78 7.75 -4.01
CA LYS A 77 -20.29 7.45 -2.67
C LYS A 77 -19.33 6.54 -1.87
N PHE A 78 -18.83 5.48 -2.49
CA PHE A 78 -17.90 4.56 -1.83
C PHE A 78 -16.51 5.18 -1.61
N MET A 79 -15.97 5.88 -2.60
CA MET A 79 -14.64 6.47 -2.49
C MET A 79 -14.56 7.63 -1.51
N ASN A 80 -15.66 8.35 -1.29
CA ASN A 80 -15.72 9.44 -0.30
C ASN A 80 -15.70 8.94 1.15
N MET A 81 -15.89 7.65 1.41
CA MET A 81 -15.72 7.07 2.74
C MET A 81 -14.25 7.04 3.18
N TYR A 82 -13.29 7.08 2.25
CA TYR A 82 -11.90 7.27 2.65
C TYR A 82 -11.66 8.69 3.13
N VAL A 83 -11.13 8.84 4.34
CA VAL A 83 -10.67 10.13 4.89
C VAL A 83 -9.59 10.72 3.99
N THR A 84 -8.68 9.86 3.53
CA THR A 84 -7.71 10.18 2.48
C THR A 84 -7.27 8.94 1.73
N ARG A 85 -6.86 9.12 0.48
CA ARG A 85 -6.18 8.10 -0.34
C ARG A 85 -4.79 8.54 -0.77
N ASP A 86 -4.39 9.72 -0.31
CA ASP A 86 -3.09 10.29 -0.61
C ASP A 86 -2.02 9.71 0.32
N ILE A 87 -1.09 8.97 -0.26
CA ILE A 87 0.00 8.31 0.47
C ILE A 87 0.87 9.32 1.25
N CYS A 88 1.05 10.54 0.73
CA CYS A 88 1.81 11.56 1.45
C CYS A 88 1.07 12.08 2.68
N GLN A 89 -0.27 12.20 2.63
CA GLN A 89 -1.06 12.54 3.80
C GLN A 89 -1.03 11.40 4.83
N ILE A 90 -1.14 10.15 4.39
CA ILE A 90 -0.99 8.98 5.28
C ILE A 90 0.41 8.97 5.91
N TYR A 91 1.44 9.31 5.15
CA TYR A 91 2.80 9.44 5.68
C TYR A 91 2.93 10.57 6.69
N ASN A 92 2.24 11.71 6.48
CA ASN A 92 2.20 12.79 7.47
C ASN A 92 1.58 12.33 8.79
N TRP A 93 0.51 11.52 8.77
CA TRP A 93 -0.03 10.92 9.99
C TRP A 93 1.01 10.05 10.71
N PHE A 94 1.77 9.26 9.95
CA PHE A 94 2.88 8.49 10.52
C PHE A 94 3.93 9.40 11.16
N LEU A 95 4.34 10.47 10.50
CA LEU A 95 5.32 11.42 11.03
C LEU A 95 4.83 12.07 12.34
N GLU A 96 3.58 12.53 12.35
CA GLU A 96 2.93 13.15 13.51
C GLU A 96 2.83 12.20 14.70
N ASP A 97 2.39 10.95 14.48
CA ASP A 97 2.26 9.92 15.51
C ASP A 97 3.61 9.61 16.20
N TYR A 98 4.71 9.75 15.48
CA TYR A 98 6.07 9.52 15.99
C TYR A 98 6.83 10.79 16.35
N GLY A 99 6.17 11.96 16.34
CA GLY A 99 6.74 13.24 16.75
C GLY A 99 7.73 13.86 15.76
N PHE A 100 7.64 13.47 14.48
CA PHE A 100 8.41 14.07 13.41
C PHE A 100 7.62 15.22 12.75
N PRO A 101 8.31 16.22 12.18
CA PRO A 101 7.64 17.26 11.41
C PRO A 101 6.97 16.70 10.16
N ALA A 102 5.70 17.06 9.94
CA ALA A 102 4.97 16.69 8.74
C ALA A 102 5.57 17.34 7.49
N LEU A 103 5.42 16.66 6.35
CA LEU A 103 5.73 17.25 5.05
C LEU A 103 4.81 18.45 4.77
N PRO A 104 5.30 19.47 4.05
CA PRO A 104 4.47 20.59 3.66
C PRO A 104 3.23 20.14 2.87
N ASP A 105 2.08 20.74 3.18
CA ASP A 105 0.86 20.51 2.40
C ASP A 105 0.99 21.20 1.04
N MET A 106 1.26 20.41 0.02
CA MET A 106 1.50 20.87 -1.34
C MET A 106 0.73 20.02 -2.34
N PRO A 107 0.21 20.61 -3.43
CA PRO A 107 -0.37 19.84 -4.53
C PRO A 107 0.63 18.79 -5.06
N PRO A 108 0.16 17.62 -5.50
CA PRO A 108 1.02 16.51 -5.92
C PRO A 108 2.14 16.90 -6.91
N GLU A 109 1.83 17.85 -7.82
CA GLU A 109 2.75 18.31 -8.88
C GLU A 109 3.89 19.19 -8.33
N ARG A 110 3.77 19.70 -7.10
CA ARG A 110 4.73 20.60 -6.45
C ARG A 110 5.43 19.97 -5.25
N ARG A 111 5.10 18.71 -4.92
CA ARG A 111 5.71 18.02 -3.79
C ARG A 111 7.17 17.73 -4.05
N VAL A 112 8.00 18.15 -3.13
CA VAL A 112 9.41 17.79 -3.06
C VAL A 112 9.59 16.90 -1.85
N LEU A 113 10.19 15.74 -2.05
CA LEU A 113 10.48 14.77 -0.99
C LEU A 113 11.98 14.77 -0.73
N GLU A 114 12.36 14.79 0.54
CA GLU A 114 13.74 14.54 0.91
C GLU A 114 14.06 13.04 0.70
N TYR A 115 15.34 12.74 0.58
CA TYR A 115 15.78 11.36 0.28
C TYR A 115 15.30 10.36 1.34
N GLU A 116 15.28 10.77 2.59
CA GLU A 116 14.84 9.96 3.73
C GLU A 116 13.35 9.59 3.68
N ASP A 117 12.52 10.42 3.06
CA ASP A 117 11.06 10.22 2.99
C ASP A 117 10.65 9.28 1.84
N VAL A 118 11.48 9.18 0.81
CA VAL A 118 11.15 8.42 -0.41
C VAL A 118 10.84 6.96 -0.11
N TYR A 119 11.69 6.29 0.66
CA TYR A 119 11.52 4.86 0.92
C TYR A 119 10.37 4.53 1.88
N PRO A 120 10.14 5.28 2.96
CA PRO A 120 8.94 5.11 3.78
C PRO A 120 7.64 5.32 2.99
N ILE A 121 7.56 6.36 2.16
CA ILE A 121 6.40 6.63 1.30
C ILE A 121 6.18 5.49 0.29
N LEU A 122 7.24 4.99 -0.35
CA LEU A 122 7.15 3.83 -1.23
C LEU A 122 6.69 2.58 -0.48
N TYR A 123 7.19 2.37 0.74
CA TYR A 123 6.76 1.24 1.57
C TYR A 123 5.27 1.29 1.87
N LEU A 124 4.73 2.45 2.25
CA LEU A 124 3.30 2.66 2.46
C LEU A 124 2.52 2.40 1.16
N LYS A 125 2.97 2.95 0.04
CA LYS A 125 2.34 2.74 -1.27
C LYS A 125 2.22 1.24 -1.60
N TYR A 126 3.32 0.49 -1.53
CA TYR A 126 3.33 -0.94 -1.85
C TYR A 126 2.64 -1.81 -0.78
N SER A 127 2.39 -1.29 0.40
CA SER A 127 1.64 -1.98 1.45
C SER A 127 0.13 -1.71 1.36
N LEU A 128 -0.26 -0.51 0.94
CA LEU A 128 -1.64 -0.04 0.97
C LEU A 128 -2.37 -0.18 -0.38
N THR A 129 -1.64 -0.38 -1.49
CA THR A 129 -2.22 -0.50 -2.83
C THR A 129 -1.75 -1.77 -3.53
N ALA A 130 -2.53 -2.23 -4.49
CA ALA A 130 -2.13 -3.27 -5.44
C ALA A 130 -1.12 -2.74 -6.48
N ALA A 131 -0.27 -1.78 -6.10
CA ALA A 131 0.83 -1.31 -6.94
C ALA A 131 1.69 -2.52 -7.34
N GLY A 132 1.50 -2.99 -8.57
CA GLY A 132 1.83 -4.33 -8.99
C GLY A 132 3.31 -4.66 -8.92
N GLN A 133 3.59 -5.89 -8.52
CA GLN A 133 4.90 -6.49 -8.70
C GLN A 133 5.31 -6.43 -10.18
N ARG A 134 6.58 -6.14 -10.43
CA ARG A 134 7.14 -6.12 -11.78
C ARG A 134 7.36 -7.55 -12.30
N LYS A 135 6.27 -8.17 -12.77
CA LYS A 135 6.24 -9.58 -13.22
C LYS A 135 7.02 -9.85 -14.51
N ASN A 136 7.34 -8.81 -15.26
CA ASN A 136 8.15 -8.92 -16.49
C ASN A 136 9.65 -9.08 -16.24
N ILE A 137 10.12 -8.87 -15.01
CA ILE A 137 11.52 -9.08 -14.63
C ILE A 137 11.70 -10.53 -14.19
N ARG A 138 12.62 -11.23 -14.84
CA ARG A 138 12.91 -12.66 -14.54
C ARG A 138 14.04 -12.84 -13.54
N HIS A 139 14.95 -11.90 -13.47
CA HIS A 139 16.08 -11.93 -12.57
C HIS A 139 16.52 -10.51 -12.25
N LEU A 140 16.78 -10.21 -10.98
CA LEU A 140 17.29 -8.93 -10.51
C LEU A 140 18.71 -9.11 -9.99
N VAL A 141 19.62 -8.28 -10.45
CA VAL A 141 20.99 -8.20 -9.94
C VAL A 141 21.13 -6.90 -9.15
N ILE A 142 21.57 -7.01 -7.92
CA ILE A 142 21.85 -5.89 -7.03
C ILE A 142 23.34 -5.92 -6.75
N ASP A 143 24.02 -4.85 -7.08
CA ASP A 143 25.44 -4.66 -6.78
C ASP A 143 25.61 -3.74 -5.57
N GLU A 144 26.80 -3.72 -4.98
CA GLU A 144 27.13 -2.90 -3.80
C GLU A 144 26.12 -3.08 -2.65
N MET A 145 25.90 -4.33 -2.26
CA MET A 145 24.87 -4.69 -1.26
C MET A 145 24.92 -3.87 0.04
N GLN A 146 26.08 -3.36 0.41
CA GLN A 146 26.32 -2.60 1.63
C GLN A 146 25.71 -1.19 1.59
N ASP A 147 25.37 -0.68 0.40
CA ASP A 147 24.80 0.65 0.22
C ASP A 147 23.28 0.68 0.41
N TYR A 148 22.64 -0.49 0.49
CA TYR A 148 21.20 -0.62 0.66
C TYR A 148 20.80 -0.81 2.13
N SER A 149 19.81 -0.03 2.56
CA SER A 149 19.20 -0.17 3.89
C SER A 149 18.25 -1.37 3.96
N TYR A 150 17.90 -1.76 5.19
CA TYR A 150 16.87 -2.78 5.43
C TYR A 150 15.56 -2.49 4.70
N LEU A 151 15.07 -1.24 4.78
CA LEU A 151 13.81 -0.84 4.14
C LEU A 151 13.87 -0.94 2.62
N GLN A 152 15.02 -0.61 2.00
CA GLN A 152 15.20 -0.76 0.57
C GLN A 152 15.12 -2.23 0.13
N TYR A 153 15.72 -3.16 0.88
CA TYR A 153 15.59 -4.59 0.58
C TYR A 153 14.15 -5.11 0.76
N VAL A 154 13.44 -4.65 1.78
CA VAL A 154 12.02 -4.99 1.97
C VAL A 154 11.19 -4.49 0.78
N LEU A 155 11.45 -3.29 0.29
CA LEU A 155 10.81 -2.75 -0.92
C LEU A 155 11.12 -3.58 -2.16
N LEU A 156 12.39 -3.93 -2.38
CA LEU A 156 12.79 -4.78 -3.50
C LEU A 156 12.08 -6.14 -3.45
N ALA A 157 11.94 -6.73 -2.26
CA ALA A 157 11.19 -7.98 -2.08
C ALA A 157 9.69 -7.83 -2.39
N LYS A 158 9.08 -6.68 -2.08
CA LYS A 158 7.68 -6.37 -2.44
C LYS A 158 7.51 -6.11 -3.93
N MET A 159 8.45 -5.42 -4.56
CA MET A 159 8.38 -5.02 -5.97
C MET A 159 8.68 -6.15 -6.95
N PHE A 160 9.56 -7.09 -6.58
CA PHE A 160 10.06 -8.12 -7.47
C PHE A 160 9.85 -9.51 -6.88
N SER A 161 9.13 -10.36 -7.60
CA SER A 161 8.93 -11.79 -7.24
C SER A 161 9.92 -12.74 -7.91
N CYS A 162 10.89 -12.20 -8.68
CA CYS A 162 11.88 -12.97 -9.42
C CYS A 162 13.06 -13.43 -8.53
N ASN A 163 13.91 -14.29 -9.09
CA ASN A 163 15.18 -14.62 -8.46
C ASN A 163 16.08 -13.40 -8.40
N MET A 164 16.89 -13.29 -7.34
CA MET A 164 17.81 -12.18 -7.15
C MET A 164 19.22 -12.69 -6.92
N THR A 165 20.19 -11.97 -7.48
CA THR A 165 21.61 -12.09 -7.15
C THR A 165 22.06 -10.79 -6.51
N ILE A 166 22.55 -10.90 -5.29
CA ILE A 166 22.99 -9.74 -4.49
C ILE A 166 24.50 -9.86 -4.33
N LEU A 167 25.21 -8.87 -4.85
CA LEU A 167 26.66 -8.80 -4.86
C LEU A 167 27.12 -7.68 -3.94
N GLY A 168 28.29 -7.82 -3.33
CA GLY A 168 28.89 -6.75 -2.57
C GLY A 168 30.10 -7.21 -1.77
N ASP A 169 30.88 -6.24 -1.32
CA ASP A 169 32.09 -6.47 -0.54
C ASP A 169 31.84 -6.08 0.93
N LYS A 170 31.98 -7.06 1.81
CA LYS A 170 31.82 -6.84 3.26
C LYS A 170 32.92 -5.90 3.82
N ALA A 171 34.07 -5.78 3.15
CA ALA A 171 35.19 -4.97 3.60
C ALA A 171 35.04 -3.48 3.25
N GLN A 172 34.16 -3.13 2.29
CA GLN A 172 33.98 -1.77 1.80
C GLN A 172 32.84 -0.99 2.48
N THR A 173 32.44 -1.37 3.67
CA THR A 173 31.39 -0.65 4.41
C THR A 173 31.85 0.78 4.69
N ILE A 174 31.19 1.78 4.09
CA ILE A 174 31.43 3.20 4.34
C ILE A 174 31.24 3.49 5.82
N ALA A 175 32.24 4.13 6.42
CA ALA A 175 32.37 4.39 7.84
C ALA A 175 31.09 4.99 8.47
N GLY A 176 30.51 4.29 9.44
CA GLY A 176 29.58 4.87 10.41
C GLY A 176 28.27 4.11 10.67
N LYS A 177 27.75 3.29 9.76
CA LYS A 177 26.56 2.46 10.03
C LYS A 177 26.76 1.04 9.50
N GLN A 178 27.38 0.19 10.33
CA GLN A 178 27.38 -1.25 10.09
C GLN A 178 25.95 -1.81 10.24
N GLN A 179 25.13 -1.69 9.21
CA GLN A 179 24.01 -2.60 9.08
C GLN A 179 24.57 -3.89 8.49
N ASP A 180 24.61 -4.95 9.29
CA ASP A 180 25.04 -6.26 8.79
C ASP A 180 23.97 -6.81 7.85
N VAL A 181 24.09 -6.44 6.55
CA VAL A 181 23.19 -6.85 5.45
C VAL A 181 22.98 -8.37 5.48
N LEU A 182 24.03 -9.14 5.78
CA LEU A 182 23.96 -10.59 5.85
C LEU A 182 23.06 -11.12 6.97
N THR A 183 22.83 -10.33 8.02
CA THR A 183 21.95 -10.69 9.12
C THR A 183 20.47 -10.51 8.78
N PHE A 184 20.13 -9.50 7.98
CA PHE A 184 18.73 -9.23 7.70
C PHE A 184 18.23 -9.81 6.37
N LEU A 185 19.08 -10.08 5.38
CA LEU A 185 18.65 -10.72 4.13
C LEU A 185 17.87 -12.03 4.35
N PRO A 186 18.29 -12.96 5.23
CA PRO A 186 17.51 -14.15 5.52
C PRO A 186 16.14 -13.86 6.17
N LYS A 187 16.02 -12.74 6.90
CA LYS A 187 14.74 -12.33 7.52
C LYS A 187 13.77 -11.82 6.47
N ILE A 188 14.25 -11.14 5.41
CA ILE A 188 13.44 -10.59 4.33
C ILE A 188 13.08 -11.68 3.31
N PHE A 189 14.05 -12.49 2.87
CA PHE A 189 13.89 -13.45 1.78
C PHE A 189 13.68 -14.90 2.25
N GLY A 190 13.73 -15.14 3.57
CA GLY A 190 13.49 -16.44 4.18
C GLY A 190 14.55 -17.49 3.85
N LYS A 191 14.16 -18.78 3.90
CA LYS A 191 15.05 -19.94 3.67
C LYS A 191 15.57 -20.07 2.24
N LYS A 192 15.15 -19.20 1.32
CA LYS A 192 15.58 -19.23 -0.09
C LYS A 192 16.94 -18.57 -0.31
N VAL A 193 17.49 -17.88 0.69
CA VAL A 193 18.79 -17.23 0.61
C VAL A 193 19.90 -18.29 0.61
N LYS A 194 20.70 -18.31 -0.45
CA LYS A 194 21.94 -19.10 -0.53
C LYS A 194 23.11 -18.13 -0.55
N ARG A 195 24.09 -18.37 0.30
CA ARG A 195 25.34 -17.61 0.34
C ARG A 195 26.41 -18.41 -0.40
N ILE A 196 27.16 -17.74 -1.25
CA ILE A 196 28.29 -18.28 -2.01
C ILE A 196 29.56 -17.64 -1.50
#